data_5ec803da53caa8b8ddca29334c1e43ca
#
_entry.id   5ec803da53caa8b8ddca29334c1e43ca
#
_cell.length_a   1.000
_cell.length_b   1.000
_cell.length_c   1.000
_cell.angle_alpha   90.00
_cell.angle_beta   90.00
_cell.angle_gamma   90.00
#
_symmetry.space_group_name_H-M   'P 1'
#
loop_
_entity.id
_entity.type
_entity.pdbx_description
1 polymer ?
#
loop_
_entity_poly.entity_id
_entity_poly.type
_entity_poly.pdbx_seq_one_letter_code
_entity_poly.pdbx_strand_id
1 'polypeptide(L)'
;MGLSARQENLSRMDRLTLVTTCLALALASAPAFAGDKKGDPEKGKETFQQCSVCHNADSTEKKMGPGLKGLFSREKMNNGKKPTDANVREKVDEGGNGMPAYKEMLSEEEKDDLIAYLKTL
;
A
#
# COMPACT_ATOMS: atom_id res chain seq x y z
N MET A 1 -46.50 1.65 53.75
CA MET A 1 -45.06 1.40 53.83
C MET A 1 -44.67 0.25 52.93
N GLY A 2 -44.63 0.40 51.64
CA GLY A 2 -44.36 -0.70 50.73
C GLY A 2 -44.00 -0.31 49.28
N LEU A 3 -44.03 0.98 48.96
CA LEU A 3 -43.80 1.44 47.58
C LEU A 3 -42.39 1.98 47.34
N SER A 4 -41.67 2.32 48.39
CA SER A 4 -40.28 2.89 48.29
C SER A 4 -39.23 1.86 47.90
N ALA A 5 -39.30 0.65 48.44
CA ALA A 5 -38.32 -0.40 48.20
C ALA A 5 -38.39 -1.02 46.77
N ARG A 6 -39.55 -0.90 46.11
CA ARG A 6 -39.74 -1.47 44.75
C ARG A 6 -39.21 -0.55 43.67
N GLN A 7 -39.18 0.77 43.93
CA GLN A 7 -38.63 1.73 42.98
C GLN A 7 -37.12 1.79 42.94
N GLU A 8 -36.46 1.55 44.08
CA GLU A 8 -34.99 1.53 44.12
C GLU A 8 -34.41 0.30 43.42
N ASN A 9 -35.13 -0.80 43.37
CA ASN A 9 -34.68 -2.03 42.70
C ASN A 9 -34.76 -1.94 41.17
N LEU A 10 -35.76 -1.25 40.64
CA LEU A 10 -35.89 -1.01 39.19
C LEU A 10 -34.80 -0.07 38.68
N SER A 11 -34.44 0.96 39.44
CA SER A 11 -33.42 1.91 39.03
C SER A 11 -31.98 1.31 39.03
N ARG A 12 -31.76 0.31 39.87
CA ARG A 12 -30.51 -0.45 39.89
C ARG A 12 -30.34 -1.40 38.72
N MET A 13 -31.44 -2.05 38.33
CA MET A 13 -31.46 -2.95 37.17
C MET A 13 -31.25 -2.20 35.85
N ASP A 14 -31.82 -1.01 35.69
CA ASP A 14 -31.67 -0.20 34.50
C ASP A 14 -30.24 0.34 34.34
N ARG A 15 -29.61 0.69 35.46
CA ARG A 15 -28.18 1.14 35.43
C ARG A 15 -27.21 0.03 35.12
N LEU A 16 -27.49 -1.20 35.58
CA LEU A 16 -26.63 -2.34 35.31
C LEU A 16 -26.74 -2.82 33.88
N THR A 17 -27.96 -2.76 33.30
CA THR A 17 -28.18 -3.13 31.91
C THR A 17 -27.62 -2.11 30.93
N LEU A 18 -27.66 -0.82 31.27
CA LEU A 18 -27.06 0.23 30.44
C LEU A 18 -25.53 0.14 30.40
N VAL A 19 -24.88 -0.19 31.50
CA VAL A 19 -23.42 -0.32 31.56
C VAL A 19 -22.93 -1.55 30.79
N THR A 20 -23.66 -2.66 30.83
CA THR A 20 -23.32 -3.88 30.10
C THR A 20 -23.53 -3.75 28.58
N THR A 21 -24.53 -2.94 28.15
CA THR A 21 -24.79 -2.75 26.72
C THR A 21 -23.75 -1.82 26.06
N CYS A 22 -23.24 -0.83 26.78
CA CYS A 22 -22.19 0.06 26.26
C CYS A 22 -20.81 -0.63 26.14
N LEU A 23 -20.53 -1.63 26.98
CA LEU A 23 -19.24 -2.33 26.95
C LEU A 23 -19.12 -3.35 25.79
N ALA A 24 -20.26 -3.82 25.26
CA ALA A 24 -20.30 -4.78 24.16
C ALA A 24 -20.12 -4.15 22.77
N LEU A 25 -20.31 -2.83 22.61
CA LEU A 25 -20.13 -2.14 21.31
C LEU A 25 -18.72 -1.61 21.08
N ALA A 26 -17.83 -1.65 22.07
CA ALA A 26 -16.47 -1.10 21.97
C ALA A 26 -15.43 -2.07 21.35
N LEU A 27 -15.79 -3.31 21.04
CA LEU A 27 -14.85 -4.33 20.55
C LEU A 27 -14.88 -4.59 19.04
N ALA A 28 -15.60 -3.80 18.25
CA ALA A 28 -15.76 -4.04 16.82
C ALA A 28 -15.00 -3.07 15.90
N SER A 29 -14.12 -2.22 16.43
CA SER A 29 -13.20 -1.43 15.61
C SER A 29 -11.78 -1.98 15.70
N ALA A 30 -11.60 -3.20 15.17
CA ALA A 30 -10.27 -3.61 14.76
C ALA A 30 -9.86 -2.73 13.57
N PRO A 31 -8.72 -2.01 13.64
CA PRO A 31 -8.19 -1.39 12.46
C PRO A 31 -7.92 -2.51 11.47
N ALA A 32 -8.56 -2.47 10.32
CA ALA A 32 -8.14 -3.26 9.18
C ALA A 32 -6.73 -2.75 8.84
N PHE A 33 -5.70 -3.40 9.37
CA PHE A 33 -4.37 -3.31 8.81
C PHE A 33 -4.54 -3.81 7.38
N ALA A 34 -4.56 -2.86 6.43
CA ALA A 34 -4.24 -3.18 5.05
C ALA A 34 -2.83 -3.77 5.13
N GLY A 35 -2.74 -5.10 5.14
CA GLY A 35 -1.47 -5.79 5.03
C GLY A 35 -0.79 -5.27 3.79
N ASP A 36 0.50 -4.94 3.88
CA ASP A 36 1.32 -4.67 2.71
C ASP A 36 1.03 -5.76 1.69
N LYS A 37 0.27 -5.43 0.65
CA LYS A 37 0.06 -6.34 -0.47
C LYS A 37 1.41 -6.47 -1.14
N LYS A 38 2.10 -7.56 -0.85
CA LYS A 38 3.32 -7.90 -1.53
C LYS A 38 2.94 -8.14 -3.00
N GLY A 39 3.41 -7.28 -3.90
CA GLY A 39 3.11 -7.39 -5.32
C GLY A 39 3.57 -8.72 -5.90
N ASP A 40 2.93 -9.12 -6.99
CA ASP A 40 3.24 -10.35 -7.75
C ASP A 40 4.25 -10.00 -8.86
N PRO A 41 5.49 -10.53 -8.82
CA PRO A 41 6.50 -10.23 -9.83
C PRO A 41 6.14 -10.75 -11.24
N GLU A 42 5.33 -11.81 -11.38
CA GLU A 42 4.91 -12.29 -12.69
C GLU A 42 3.94 -11.33 -13.35
N LYS A 43 2.94 -10.84 -12.61
CA LYS A 43 2.06 -9.76 -13.07
C LYS A 43 2.84 -8.46 -13.32
N GLY A 44 3.80 -8.14 -12.46
CA GLY A 44 4.69 -7.00 -12.64
C GLY A 44 5.51 -7.06 -13.91
N LYS A 45 5.92 -8.26 -14.34
CA LYS A 45 6.58 -8.48 -15.63
C LYS A 45 5.65 -8.18 -16.81
N GLU A 46 4.37 -8.52 -16.70
CA GLU A 46 3.37 -8.16 -17.72
C GLU A 46 3.19 -6.63 -17.77
N THR A 47 3.03 -5.98 -16.62
CA THR A 47 2.96 -4.52 -16.52
C THR A 47 4.21 -3.85 -17.10
N PHE A 48 5.39 -4.42 -16.90
CA PHE A 48 6.66 -3.90 -17.39
C PHE A 48 6.77 -3.90 -18.93
N GLN A 49 5.97 -4.65 -19.65
CA GLN A 49 6.05 -4.69 -21.12
C GLN A 49 5.95 -3.30 -21.76
N GLN A 50 5.09 -2.42 -21.23
CA GLN A 50 5.00 -1.04 -21.70
C GLN A 50 6.24 -0.20 -21.36
N CYS A 51 6.98 -0.56 -20.32
CA CYS A 51 8.22 0.10 -19.90
C CYS A 51 9.42 -0.37 -20.74
N SER A 52 9.35 -1.59 -21.28
CA SER A 52 10.41 -2.22 -22.08
C SER A 52 10.72 -1.50 -23.40
N VAL A 53 9.80 -0.65 -23.86
CA VAL A 53 10.02 0.22 -25.02
C VAL A 53 11.22 1.16 -24.78
N CYS A 54 11.36 1.65 -23.55
CA CYS A 54 12.40 2.61 -23.17
C CYS A 54 13.46 2.05 -22.24
N HIS A 55 13.18 0.95 -21.53
CA HIS A 55 14.08 0.37 -20.53
C HIS A 55 14.49 -1.07 -20.86
N ASN A 56 15.77 -1.39 -20.65
CA ASN A 56 16.23 -2.77 -20.62
C ASN A 56 16.04 -3.34 -19.21
N ALA A 57 15.43 -4.51 -19.09
CA ALA A 57 15.27 -5.21 -17.82
C ALA A 57 16.53 -5.96 -17.41
N ASP A 58 17.17 -6.61 -18.36
CA ASP A 58 18.26 -7.58 -18.19
C ASP A 58 19.66 -6.98 -18.42
N SER A 59 19.76 -5.69 -18.68
CA SER A 59 20.99 -4.98 -18.97
C SER A 59 21.05 -3.64 -18.23
N THR A 60 22.26 -3.17 -17.98
CA THR A 60 22.54 -1.80 -17.51
C THR A 60 22.65 -0.80 -18.66
N GLU A 61 22.62 -1.28 -19.90
CA GLU A 61 22.73 -0.44 -21.08
C GLU A 61 21.51 0.48 -21.23
N LYS A 62 21.81 1.73 -21.58
CA LYS A 62 20.80 2.75 -21.82
C LYS A 62 20.16 2.55 -23.19
N LYS A 63 18.81 2.58 -23.23
CA LYS A 63 18.00 2.84 -24.41
C LYS A 63 17.57 4.33 -24.43
N MET A 64 16.29 4.62 -24.56
CA MET A 64 15.75 5.96 -24.30
C MET A 64 15.83 6.27 -22.79
N GLY A 65 15.49 5.28 -21.94
CA GLY A 65 15.70 5.31 -20.50
C GLY A 65 16.88 4.46 -20.05
N PRO A 66 17.26 4.54 -18.78
CA PRO A 66 18.35 3.73 -18.22
C PRO A 66 17.99 2.23 -18.21
N GLY A 67 19.00 1.36 -18.37
CA GLY A 67 18.84 -0.07 -18.10
C GLY A 67 18.57 -0.31 -16.61
N LEU A 68 17.73 -1.29 -16.30
CA LEU A 68 17.19 -1.49 -14.94
C LEU A 68 17.77 -2.71 -14.20
N LYS A 69 18.65 -3.48 -14.85
CA LYS A 69 19.32 -4.60 -14.19
C LYS A 69 19.99 -4.15 -12.89
N GLY A 70 19.68 -4.82 -11.79
CA GLY A 70 20.22 -4.50 -10.47
C GLY A 70 19.75 -3.16 -9.90
N LEU A 71 18.61 -2.64 -10.33
CA LEU A 71 18.12 -1.33 -9.92
C LEU A 71 18.13 -1.15 -8.39
N PHE A 72 17.56 -2.09 -7.64
CA PHE A 72 17.45 -2.00 -6.18
C PHE A 72 18.77 -2.23 -5.43
N SER A 73 19.79 -2.70 -6.11
CA SER A 73 21.15 -2.87 -5.55
C SER A 73 22.05 -1.64 -5.74
N ARG A 74 21.58 -0.62 -6.47
CA ARG A 74 22.35 0.60 -6.74
C ARG A 74 22.30 1.55 -5.55
N GLU A 75 23.33 2.36 -5.39
CA GLU A 75 23.34 3.42 -4.38
C GLU A 75 22.33 4.53 -4.71
N LYS A 76 22.20 4.87 -5.99
CA LYS A 76 21.34 5.96 -6.48
C LYS A 76 20.74 5.65 -7.84
N MET A 77 19.53 6.15 -8.06
CA MET A 77 18.91 6.26 -9.37
C MET A 77 19.43 7.51 -10.10
N ASN A 78 19.07 7.68 -11.37
CA ASN A 78 19.49 8.84 -12.17
C ASN A 78 18.99 10.19 -11.64
N ASN A 79 17.92 10.18 -10.81
CA ASN A 79 17.44 11.38 -10.12
C ASN A 79 18.15 11.66 -8.79
N GLY A 80 19.21 10.89 -8.46
CA GLY A 80 19.98 11.04 -7.24
C GLY A 80 19.38 10.42 -5.99
N LYS A 81 18.13 9.93 -6.04
CA LYS A 81 17.47 9.27 -4.90
C LYS A 81 17.90 7.80 -4.80
N LYS A 82 17.92 7.27 -3.59
CA LYS A 82 18.13 5.84 -3.36
C LYS A 82 16.97 5.03 -3.94
N PRO A 83 17.21 3.88 -4.59
CA PRO A 83 16.16 3.02 -5.13
C PRO A 83 15.43 2.25 -3.99
N THR A 84 14.50 2.91 -3.34
CA THR A 84 13.54 2.31 -2.41
C THR A 84 12.20 2.14 -3.11
N ASP A 85 11.32 1.28 -2.57
CA ASP A 85 9.97 1.09 -3.11
C ASP A 85 9.24 2.43 -3.31
N ALA A 86 9.31 3.30 -2.31
CA ALA A 86 8.68 4.62 -2.35
C ALA A 86 9.29 5.53 -3.44
N ASN A 87 10.61 5.59 -3.54
CA ASN A 87 11.28 6.46 -4.51
C ASN A 87 11.15 5.95 -5.96
N VAL A 88 11.11 4.62 -6.15
CA VAL A 88 10.87 4.04 -7.47
C VAL A 88 9.42 4.24 -7.87
N ARG A 89 8.47 4.04 -6.95
CA ARG A 89 7.05 4.34 -7.19
C ARG A 89 6.83 5.81 -7.53
N GLU A 90 7.40 6.73 -6.78
CA GLU A 90 7.35 8.17 -7.08
C GLU A 90 7.84 8.46 -8.50
N LYS A 91 8.96 7.83 -8.93
CA LYS A 91 9.47 7.99 -10.29
C LYS A 91 8.52 7.45 -11.36
N VAL A 92 7.87 6.33 -11.10
CA VAL A 92 6.84 5.76 -11.99
C VAL A 92 5.63 6.69 -12.05
N ASP A 93 5.18 7.19 -10.92
CA ASP A 93 4.01 8.08 -10.83
C ASP A 93 4.24 9.41 -11.53
N GLU A 94 5.38 10.04 -11.29
CA GLU A 94 5.66 11.40 -11.78
C GLU A 94 6.32 11.44 -13.16
N GLY A 95 7.04 10.38 -13.56
CA GLY A 95 7.79 10.37 -14.81
C GLY A 95 8.91 11.43 -14.86
N GLY A 96 8.98 12.14 -15.97
CA GLY A 96 9.94 13.24 -16.21
C GLY A 96 11.17 12.84 -17.00
N ASN A 97 11.84 13.81 -17.61
CA ASN A 97 12.96 13.60 -18.53
C ASN A 97 12.63 12.67 -19.70
N GLY A 98 11.43 12.80 -20.27
CA GLY A 98 10.93 11.99 -21.38
C GLY A 98 10.21 10.71 -20.94
N MET A 99 10.22 10.34 -19.66
CA MET A 99 9.41 9.25 -19.14
C MET A 99 7.98 9.74 -18.87
N PRO A 100 6.94 9.06 -19.38
CA PRO A 100 5.55 9.40 -19.05
C PRO A 100 5.26 9.25 -17.55
N ALA A 101 4.27 10.00 -17.06
CA ALA A 101 3.72 9.83 -15.72
C ALA A 101 2.67 8.71 -15.72
N TYR A 102 2.84 7.73 -14.86
CA TYR A 102 1.95 6.56 -14.80
C TYR A 102 0.95 6.60 -13.63
N LYS A 103 0.90 7.71 -12.89
CA LYS A 103 0.06 7.84 -11.69
C LYS A 103 -1.39 7.46 -11.94
N GLU A 104 -1.96 7.94 -13.05
CA GLU A 104 -3.36 7.69 -13.44
C GLU A 104 -3.51 6.54 -14.46
N MET A 105 -2.38 5.99 -14.93
CA MET A 105 -2.37 4.95 -15.97
C MET A 105 -2.30 3.54 -15.40
N LEU A 106 -1.72 3.39 -14.22
CA LEU A 106 -1.58 2.14 -13.49
C LEU A 106 -2.36 2.19 -12.18
N SER A 107 -3.06 1.12 -11.87
CA SER A 107 -3.66 0.91 -10.55
C SER A 107 -2.59 0.73 -9.47
N GLU A 108 -2.96 0.91 -8.21
CA GLU A 108 -2.04 0.68 -7.09
C GLU A 108 -1.53 -0.76 -7.04
N GLU A 109 -2.38 -1.75 -7.39
CA GLU A 109 -1.98 -3.16 -7.49
C GLU A 109 -0.94 -3.38 -8.58
N GLU A 110 -1.14 -2.85 -9.79
CA GLU A 110 -0.17 -2.95 -10.89
C GLU A 110 1.17 -2.27 -10.54
N LYS A 111 1.15 -1.19 -9.78
CA LYS A 111 2.38 -0.54 -9.28
C LYS A 111 3.10 -1.40 -8.24
N ASP A 112 2.36 -2.05 -7.32
CA ASP A 112 2.92 -2.98 -6.36
C ASP A 112 3.56 -4.19 -7.06
N ASP A 113 2.88 -4.76 -8.04
CA ASP A 113 3.36 -5.86 -8.86
C ASP A 113 4.61 -5.44 -9.66
N LEU A 114 4.59 -4.26 -10.27
CA LEU A 114 5.73 -3.70 -10.99
C LEU A 114 6.96 -3.55 -10.07
N ILE A 115 6.80 -3.00 -8.87
CA ILE A 115 7.88 -2.88 -7.90
C ILE A 115 8.42 -4.25 -7.50
N ALA A 116 7.54 -5.24 -7.29
CA ALA A 116 7.94 -6.60 -6.99
C ALA A 116 8.79 -7.20 -8.13
N TYR A 117 8.41 -6.99 -9.39
CA TYR A 117 9.19 -7.42 -10.55
C TYR A 117 10.55 -6.71 -10.63
N LEU A 118 10.57 -5.39 -10.51
CA LEU A 118 11.81 -4.60 -10.58
C LEU A 118 12.85 -5.00 -9.53
N LYS A 119 12.41 -5.56 -8.40
CA LYS A 119 13.30 -6.12 -7.37
C LYS A 119 13.97 -7.43 -7.78
N THR A 120 13.45 -8.10 -8.80
CA THR A 120 14.03 -9.35 -9.32
C THR A 120 15.13 -9.11 -10.36
N LEU A 121 15.31 -7.88 -10.84
CA LEU A 121 16.30 -7.51 -11.87
C LEU A 121 17.74 -7.29 -11.26
#